data_15e130068606f177aa4506456431254e
#
_entry.id   15e130068606f177aa4506456431254e
#
_cell.length_a   1.000
_cell.length_b   1.000
_cell.length_c   1.000
_cell.angle_alpha   90.00
_cell.angle_beta   90.00
_cell.angle_gamma   90.00
#
_symmetry.space_group_name_H-M   'P 1'
#
loop_
_entity.id
_entity.type
_entity.pdbx_description
1 polymer ?
#
loop_
_entity_poly.entity_id
_entity_poly.type
_entity_poly.pdbx_seq_one_letter_code
_entity_poly.pdbx_strand_id
1 'polypeptide(L)'
;MLRRAVTTPSYADIKLWETDIGRFFTEDEVADKAKVVVLGATTAENLFGKAGFDAIGSIVKINNIPFRVIGVLKSKGSSGSMDQDDTALAPITTVQSRFQAGSSKNAVRQILVEASSPNAIQSTMALMEYTMRQSHKLGSGEDDFKVQSQEDVLSSAESITKTLTLFLGGVAAISLLVGGIGIMNIMLVSVTERTREIGTRKAIGAKEGTILAQFLFESVTPAVLGGNIGVLLGFGGSKLVGNMMSITTAISLNSVLPAVGFSACIGIVFGVFPARKAAKLDPIEALRYE
;
A
#
# COMPACT_ATOMS: atom_id res chain seq x y z
N MET A 1 14.62 10.83 13.61
CA MET A 1 15.04 12.18 13.18
C MET A 1 13.83 13.09 13.33
N LEU A 2 13.79 13.96 14.33
CA LEU A 2 12.64 14.80 14.68
C LEU A 2 12.13 15.57 13.45
N ARG A 3 10.89 15.33 13.07
CA ARG A 3 10.22 16.14 12.03
C ARG A 3 9.90 17.52 12.61
N ARG A 4 10.52 18.53 12.06
CA ARG A 4 10.25 19.92 12.43
C ARG A 4 9.18 20.44 11.48
N ALA A 5 7.99 20.66 11.97
CA ALA A 5 6.95 21.35 11.25
C ALA A 5 6.85 22.79 11.77
N VAL A 6 6.77 23.72 10.85
CA VAL A 6 6.67 25.14 11.08
C VAL A 6 5.29 25.54 10.62
N THR A 7 4.50 26.15 11.48
CA THR A 7 3.08 26.32 11.17
C THR A 7 2.46 27.59 11.76
N THR A 8 1.24 27.87 11.36
CA THR A 8 0.34 28.91 11.91
C THR A 8 -0.63 28.27 12.92
N PRO A 9 -1.29 29.05 13.79
CA PRO A 9 -2.28 28.54 14.74
C PRO A 9 -3.39 27.73 14.09
N SER A 10 -3.91 28.17 12.96
CA SER A 10 -4.97 27.50 12.19
C SER A 10 -4.61 26.07 11.72
N TYR A 11 -3.34 25.68 11.80
CA TYR A 11 -2.93 24.33 11.40
C TYR A 11 -3.57 23.24 12.27
N ALA A 12 -3.71 23.49 13.57
CA ALA A 12 -4.31 22.55 14.49
C ALA A 12 -5.77 22.29 14.13
N ASP A 13 -6.51 23.35 13.79
CA ASP A 13 -7.92 23.30 13.42
C ASP A 13 -8.09 22.57 12.07
N ILE A 14 -7.35 22.98 11.04
CA ILE A 14 -7.41 22.36 9.70
C ILE A 14 -7.03 20.87 9.75
N LYS A 15 -6.07 20.51 10.61
CA LYS A 15 -5.66 19.12 10.79
C LYS A 15 -6.51 18.36 11.80
N LEU A 16 -7.47 18.99 12.46
CA LEU A 16 -8.25 18.43 13.56
C LEU A 16 -7.32 17.76 14.59
N TRP A 17 -6.30 18.51 15.02
CA TRP A 17 -5.29 17.98 15.92
C TRP A 17 -5.39 18.66 17.29
N GLU A 18 -6.12 18.02 18.16
CA GLU A 18 -6.33 18.48 19.52
C GLU A 18 -5.04 18.39 20.36
N THR A 19 -4.90 19.30 21.31
CA THR A 19 -3.88 19.19 22.36
C THR A 19 -4.40 18.27 23.47
N ASP A 20 -3.58 17.33 23.90
CA ASP A 20 -3.85 16.44 25.04
C ASP A 20 -3.56 17.17 26.36
N ILE A 21 -2.41 17.84 26.43
CA ILE A 21 -1.95 18.57 27.60
C ILE A 21 -1.48 19.97 27.18
N GLY A 22 -1.84 20.99 27.94
CA GLY A 22 -1.45 22.37 27.66
C GLY A 22 -2.31 23.04 26.59
N ARG A 23 -1.69 23.83 25.72
CA ARG A 23 -2.38 24.58 24.67
C ARG A 23 -1.54 24.68 23.40
N PHE A 24 -2.21 25.05 22.30
CA PHE A 24 -1.51 25.45 21.08
C PHE A 24 -1.06 26.92 21.18
N PHE A 25 -0.14 27.37 20.34
CA PHE A 25 0.31 28.77 20.32
C PHE A 25 -0.72 29.68 19.62
N THR A 26 -0.75 30.94 20.06
CA THR A 26 -1.68 31.95 19.57
C THR A 26 -1.10 32.79 18.43
N GLU A 27 -1.96 33.58 17.76
CA GLU A 27 -1.52 34.54 16.73
C GLU A 27 -0.57 35.60 17.32
N ASP A 28 -0.77 36.03 18.57
CA ASP A 28 0.15 36.99 19.24
C ASP A 28 1.55 36.35 19.40
N GLU A 29 1.64 35.07 19.79
CA GLU A 29 2.90 34.36 19.93
C GLU A 29 3.60 34.15 18.56
N VAL A 30 2.83 34.08 17.47
CA VAL A 30 3.38 34.09 16.11
C VAL A 30 3.90 35.49 15.76
N ALA A 31 3.14 36.55 16.05
CA ALA A 31 3.55 37.92 15.78
C ALA A 31 4.82 38.32 16.57
N ASP A 32 4.89 37.94 17.84
CA ASP A 32 5.99 38.19 18.77
C ASP A 32 7.22 37.29 18.53
N LYS A 33 7.15 36.36 17.57
CA LYS A 33 8.21 35.36 17.32
C LYS A 33 8.61 34.60 18.58
N ALA A 34 7.61 34.23 19.38
CA ALA A 34 7.81 33.56 20.65
C ALA A 34 8.52 32.21 20.48
N LYS A 35 9.46 31.89 21.36
CA LYS A 35 10.21 30.65 21.38
C LYS A 35 9.41 29.56 22.11
N VAL A 36 8.28 29.23 21.57
CA VAL A 36 7.37 28.18 22.07
C VAL A 36 7.28 27.02 21.10
N VAL A 37 7.02 25.83 21.63
CA VAL A 37 6.87 24.62 20.84
C VAL A 37 5.76 23.74 21.40
N VAL A 38 5.02 23.12 20.50
CA VAL A 38 4.04 22.07 20.79
C VAL A 38 4.60 20.77 20.26
N LEU A 39 4.63 19.73 21.09
CA LEU A 39 5.23 18.43 20.76
C LEU A 39 4.14 17.43 20.36
N GLY A 40 4.43 16.58 19.39
CA GLY A 40 3.63 15.38 19.15
C GLY A 40 3.83 14.35 20.26
N ALA A 41 2.88 13.43 20.41
CA ALA A 41 2.86 12.47 21.52
C ALA A 41 4.15 11.61 21.58
N THR A 42 4.58 11.03 20.47
CA THR A 42 5.82 10.23 20.41
C THR A 42 7.06 11.06 20.74
N THR A 43 7.12 12.31 20.26
CA THR A 43 8.25 13.21 20.60
C THR A 43 8.27 13.53 22.09
N ALA A 44 7.12 13.80 22.69
CA ALA A 44 7.02 14.07 24.13
C ALA A 44 7.40 12.83 24.96
N GLU A 45 6.92 11.65 24.57
CA GLU A 45 7.27 10.38 25.23
C GLU A 45 8.78 10.08 25.15
N ASN A 46 9.39 10.31 24.00
CA ASN A 46 10.84 10.08 23.83
C ASN A 46 11.71 11.04 24.64
N LEU A 47 11.25 12.27 24.88
CA LEU A 47 12.03 13.29 25.60
C LEU A 47 11.78 13.28 27.12
N PHE A 48 10.56 13.01 27.56
CA PHE A 48 10.12 13.17 28.95
C PHE A 48 9.54 11.89 29.59
N GLY A 49 9.46 10.79 28.84
CA GLY A 49 8.87 9.54 29.28
C GLY A 49 7.35 9.48 29.13
N LYS A 50 6.77 8.32 29.47
CA LYS A 50 5.34 7.99 29.17
C LYS A 50 4.28 8.92 29.76
N ALA A 51 4.60 9.69 30.77
CA ALA A 51 3.61 10.54 31.44
C ALA A 51 3.39 11.89 30.75
N GLY A 52 4.35 12.40 29.98
CA GLY A 52 4.23 13.68 29.24
C GLY A 52 3.93 14.92 30.07
N PHE A 53 3.49 14.75 31.33
CA PHE A 53 3.06 15.85 32.22
C PHE A 53 4.20 16.82 32.57
N ASP A 54 5.43 16.33 32.65
CA ASP A 54 6.60 17.14 32.96
C ASP A 54 7.12 17.92 31.72
N ALA A 55 6.51 17.69 30.57
CA ALA A 55 6.89 18.38 29.34
C ALA A 55 6.55 19.87 29.37
N ILE A 56 5.39 20.23 29.95
CA ILE A 56 4.89 21.61 29.93
C ILE A 56 5.78 22.53 30.76
N GLY A 57 6.22 23.63 30.13
CA GLY A 57 7.13 24.61 30.75
C GLY A 57 8.61 24.24 30.62
N SER A 58 8.94 23.00 30.27
CA SER A 58 10.30 22.55 30.08
C SER A 58 10.93 23.20 28.83
N ILE A 59 12.27 23.28 28.80
CA ILE A 59 13.01 23.85 27.68
C ILE A 59 13.64 22.76 26.84
N VAL A 60 13.25 22.71 25.56
CA VAL A 60 13.80 21.80 24.55
C VAL A 60 14.67 22.59 23.58
N LYS A 61 15.86 22.10 23.27
CA LYS A 61 16.75 22.73 22.28
C LYS A 61 16.48 22.18 20.88
N ILE A 62 16.08 23.04 19.96
CA ILE A 62 15.93 22.73 18.54
C ILE A 62 17.04 23.48 17.80
N ASN A 63 18.00 22.78 17.17
CA ASN A 63 19.20 23.37 16.56
C ASN A 63 19.93 24.37 17.50
N ASN A 64 20.17 23.98 18.74
CA ASN A 64 20.79 24.80 19.78
C ASN A 64 20.00 26.03 20.22
N ILE A 65 18.78 26.26 19.72
CA ILE A 65 17.91 27.35 20.16
C ILE A 65 16.93 26.79 21.19
N PRO A 66 16.82 27.40 22.37
CA PRO A 66 15.89 26.96 23.41
C PRO A 66 14.45 27.36 23.04
N PHE A 67 13.53 26.39 23.13
CA PHE A 67 12.10 26.57 23.00
C PHE A 67 11.40 26.07 24.27
N ARG A 68 10.41 26.81 24.76
CA ARG A 68 9.57 26.37 25.87
C ARG A 68 8.43 25.50 25.35
N VAL A 69 8.25 24.33 25.92
CA VAL A 69 7.12 23.46 25.62
C VAL A 69 5.86 24.03 26.26
N ILE A 70 4.82 24.27 25.47
CA ILE A 70 3.53 24.83 25.91
C ILE A 70 2.36 23.86 25.72
N GLY A 71 2.54 22.79 24.95
CA GLY A 71 1.51 21.79 24.72
C GLY A 71 2.08 20.48 24.18
N VAL A 72 1.31 19.42 24.37
CA VAL A 72 1.51 18.11 23.77
C VAL A 72 0.25 17.75 23.00
N LEU A 73 0.41 17.32 21.77
CA LEU A 73 -0.70 16.93 20.90
C LEU A 73 -1.20 15.53 21.25
N LYS A 74 -2.49 15.31 21.04
CA LYS A 74 -3.12 14.01 21.15
C LYS A 74 -2.55 13.07 20.08
N SER A 75 -2.29 11.82 20.45
CA SER A 75 -1.75 10.84 19.52
C SER A 75 -2.72 10.56 18.38
N LYS A 76 -2.22 10.61 17.15
CA LYS A 76 -2.90 10.18 15.92
C LYS A 76 -2.39 8.84 15.40
N GLY A 77 -1.29 8.35 15.98
CA GLY A 77 -0.66 7.12 15.60
C GLY A 77 0.21 7.21 14.34
N SER A 78 0.62 6.07 13.84
CA SER A 78 1.43 5.96 12.64
C SER A 78 0.56 5.68 11.41
N SER A 79 0.85 6.35 10.30
CA SER A 79 0.28 6.06 8.99
C SER A 79 1.33 5.42 8.10
N GLY A 80 1.21 4.12 7.90
CA GLY A 80 2.21 3.31 7.19
C GLY A 80 3.55 3.28 7.95
N SER A 81 4.64 3.59 7.26
CA SER A 81 5.99 3.64 7.86
C SER A 81 6.32 4.98 8.54
N MET A 82 5.35 5.90 8.63
CA MET A 82 5.56 7.26 9.07
C MET A 82 4.76 7.54 10.34
N ASP A 83 5.49 7.77 11.45
CA ASP A 83 4.90 8.21 12.70
C ASP A 83 4.50 9.68 12.58
N GLN A 84 3.20 9.97 12.69
CA GLN A 84 2.69 11.34 12.65
C GLN A 84 3.00 12.08 13.95
N ASP A 85 3.12 11.34 15.04
CA ASP A 85 3.31 11.87 16.39
C ASP A 85 4.78 12.20 16.69
N ASP A 86 5.74 11.81 15.82
CA ASP A 86 7.15 12.23 15.93
C ASP A 86 7.36 13.60 15.27
N THR A 87 6.78 14.64 15.88
CA THR A 87 6.82 16.00 15.35
C THR A 87 6.95 17.05 16.46
N ALA A 88 7.52 18.22 16.09
CA ALA A 88 7.58 19.39 16.94
C ALA A 88 7.11 20.60 16.13
N LEU A 89 6.03 21.25 16.57
CA LEU A 89 5.40 22.37 15.91
C LEU A 89 5.81 23.68 16.59
N ALA A 90 6.32 24.63 15.81
CA ALA A 90 6.73 25.94 16.30
C ALA A 90 6.18 27.05 15.39
N PRO A 91 5.98 28.30 15.93
CA PRO A 91 5.51 29.41 15.13
C PRO A 91 6.37 29.69 13.92
N ILE A 92 5.75 29.87 12.75
CA ILE A 92 6.44 30.06 11.47
C ILE A 92 7.42 31.23 11.50
N THR A 93 7.02 32.33 12.08
CA THR A 93 7.84 33.56 12.16
C THR A 93 9.09 33.37 13.02
N THR A 94 8.99 32.57 14.09
CA THR A 94 10.14 32.25 14.95
C THR A 94 11.16 31.43 14.17
N VAL A 95 10.72 30.43 13.42
CA VAL A 95 11.61 29.57 12.65
C VAL A 95 12.21 30.30 11.47
N GLN A 96 11.42 31.08 10.73
CA GLN A 96 11.92 31.93 9.64
C GLN A 96 12.98 32.93 10.11
N SER A 97 12.78 33.53 11.29
CA SER A 97 13.72 34.50 11.82
C SER A 97 15.00 33.89 12.37
N ARG A 98 15.00 32.63 12.80
CA ARG A 98 16.11 31.98 13.52
C ARG A 98 16.84 30.89 12.75
N PHE A 99 16.18 30.23 11.81
CA PHE A 99 16.73 29.07 11.10
C PHE A 99 16.86 29.29 9.59
N GLN A 100 16.15 30.27 9.02
CA GLN A 100 16.24 30.57 7.61
C GLN A 100 17.07 31.82 7.39
N ALA A 101 18.04 31.73 6.50
CA ALA A 101 18.91 32.84 6.11
C ALA A 101 18.81 33.08 4.60
N GLY A 102 19.06 34.31 4.17
CA GLY A 102 19.10 34.68 2.75
C GLY A 102 17.73 34.77 2.07
N SER A 103 17.69 34.47 0.79
CA SER A 103 16.50 34.57 -0.08
C SER A 103 15.36 33.63 0.31
N SER A 104 15.64 32.57 1.09
CA SER A 104 14.64 31.61 1.55
C SER A 104 13.93 32.01 2.85
N LYS A 105 14.21 33.19 3.40
CA LYS A 105 13.73 33.62 4.72
C LYS A 105 12.20 33.65 4.85
N ASN A 106 11.50 33.90 3.75
CA ASN A 106 10.03 33.96 3.71
C ASN A 106 9.41 32.79 2.92
N ALA A 107 10.21 31.79 2.54
CA ALA A 107 9.70 30.68 1.78
C ALA A 107 8.82 29.76 2.64
N VAL A 108 7.68 29.39 2.11
CA VAL A 108 6.75 28.42 2.66
C VAL A 108 6.68 27.22 1.75
N ARG A 109 6.78 26.01 2.30
CA ARG A 109 6.76 24.78 1.49
C ARG A 109 5.37 24.37 1.07
N GLN A 110 4.40 24.61 1.94
CA GLN A 110 3.04 24.14 1.77
C GLN A 110 2.08 25.10 2.44
N ILE A 111 1.01 25.40 1.76
CA ILE A 111 -0.13 26.14 2.29
C ILE A 111 -1.30 25.15 2.36
N LEU A 112 -1.89 24.98 3.53
CA LEU A 112 -3.08 24.17 3.73
C LEU A 112 -4.29 25.08 3.76
N VAL A 113 -5.31 24.74 3.00
CA VAL A 113 -6.58 25.47 2.96
C VAL A 113 -7.71 24.48 3.19
N GLU A 114 -8.65 24.85 4.02
CA GLU A 114 -9.87 24.10 4.24
C GLU A 114 -11.00 24.70 3.40
N ALA A 115 -11.66 23.87 2.60
CA ALA A 115 -12.85 24.28 1.87
C ALA A 115 -14.07 24.20 2.78
N SER A 116 -14.99 25.19 2.69
CA SER A 116 -16.19 25.26 3.51
C SER A 116 -17.16 24.09 3.33
N SER A 117 -17.08 23.40 2.20
CA SER A 117 -17.85 22.19 1.90
C SER A 117 -17.17 21.37 0.81
N PRO A 118 -17.48 20.05 0.67
CA PRO A 118 -16.97 19.22 -0.41
C PRO A 118 -17.26 19.79 -1.81
N ASN A 119 -18.43 20.40 -2.01
CA ASN A 119 -18.82 21.00 -3.28
C ASN A 119 -18.03 22.27 -3.62
N ALA A 120 -17.42 22.92 -2.63
CA ALA A 120 -16.62 24.12 -2.81
C ALA A 120 -15.14 23.83 -3.14
N ILE A 121 -14.70 22.57 -3.14
CA ILE A 121 -13.29 22.20 -3.36
C ILE A 121 -12.78 22.75 -4.70
N GLN A 122 -13.50 22.51 -5.79
CA GLN A 122 -13.06 22.94 -7.12
C GLN A 122 -12.98 24.47 -7.26
N SER A 123 -13.96 25.19 -6.74
CA SER A 123 -13.95 26.65 -6.75
C SER A 123 -12.87 27.23 -5.83
N THR A 124 -12.61 26.57 -4.70
CA THR A 124 -11.50 26.95 -3.79
C THR A 124 -10.15 26.74 -4.45
N MET A 125 -9.95 25.62 -5.14
CA MET A 125 -8.72 25.33 -5.89
C MET A 125 -8.46 26.38 -6.97
N ALA A 126 -9.49 26.71 -7.77
CA ALA A 126 -9.38 27.75 -8.79
C ALA A 126 -9.04 29.13 -8.20
N LEU A 127 -9.64 29.47 -7.06
CA LEU A 127 -9.34 30.70 -6.33
C LEU A 127 -7.91 30.72 -5.78
N MET A 128 -7.45 29.61 -5.24
CA MET A 128 -6.07 29.44 -4.77
C MET A 128 -5.08 29.61 -5.91
N GLU A 129 -5.30 28.95 -7.04
CA GLU A 129 -4.45 29.07 -8.23
C GLU A 129 -4.39 30.53 -8.71
N TYR A 130 -5.54 31.17 -8.87
CA TYR A 130 -5.60 32.57 -9.25
C TYR A 130 -4.84 33.49 -8.27
N THR A 131 -5.07 33.31 -6.97
CA THR A 131 -4.43 34.12 -5.92
C THR A 131 -2.92 33.91 -5.89
N MET A 132 -2.47 32.67 -6.03
CA MET A 132 -1.04 32.35 -6.06
C MET A 132 -0.36 32.91 -7.30
N ARG A 133 -0.97 32.80 -8.49
CA ARG A 133 -0.47 33.40 -9.72
C ARG A 133 -0.30 34.91 -9.61
N GLN A 134 -1.29 35.58 -8.99
CA GLN A 134 -1.23 37.02 -8.74
C GLN A 134 -0.12 37.38 -7.75
N SER A 135 0.00 36.64 -6.65
CA SER A 135 1.02 36.85 -5.63
C SER A 135 2.44 36.66 -6.15
N HIS A 136 2.64 35.63 -7.00
CA HIS A 136 3.95 35.32 -7.61
C HIS A 136 4.23 36.11 -8.90
N LYS A 137 3.27 36.92 -9.37
CA LYS A 137 3.37 37.76 -10.59
C LYS A 137 3.72 36.94 -11.84
N LEU A 138 3.15 35.73 -11.96
CA LEU A 138 3.52 34.79 -13.03
C LEU A 138 2.96 35.17 -14.40
N GLY A 139 1.93 36.05 -14.48
CA GLY A 139 1.34 36.48 -15.75
C GLY A 139 0.86 35.27 -16.57
N SER A 140 1.40 35.09 -17.78
CA SER A 140 1.15 33.94 -18.66
C SER A 140 2.22 32.84 -18.55
N GLY A 141 3.14 32.94 -17.56
CA GLY A 141 4.19 31.95 -17.34
C GLY A 141 3.69 30.65 -16.73
N GLU A 142 4.55 29.65 -16.70
CA GLU A 142 4.28 28.38 -16.02
C GLU A 142 4.20 28.57 -14.50
N ASP A 143 3.40 27.75 -13.85
CA ASP A 143 3.23 27.81 -12.40
C ASP A 143 4.45 27.23 -11.66
N ASP A 144 4.94 27.94 -10.68
CA ASP A 144 5.99 27.51 -9.76
C ASP A 144 5.46 26.83 -8.49
N PHE A 145 4.16 26.57 -8.46
CA PHE A 145 3.45 25.89 -7.39
C PHE A 145 2.48 24.83 -7.97
N LYS A 146 1.97 23.96 -7.10
CA LYS A 146 0.97 22.97 -7.46
C LYS A 146 -0.16 23.00 -6.45
N VAL A 147 -1.39 23.17 -6.92
CA VAL A 147 -2.62 23.02 -6.14
C VAL A 147 -3.11 21.59 -6.28
N GLN A 148 -3.38 20.92 -5.18
CA GLN A 148 -3.90 19.55 -5.15
C GLN A 148 -4.93 19.41 -4.05
N SER A 149 -6.03 18.73 -4.34
CA SER A 149 -6.97 18.31 -3.33
C SER A 149 -6.52 17.02 -2.64
N GLN A 150 -7.06 16.73 -1.47
CA GLN A 150 -6.85 15.44 -0.81
C GLN A 150 -7.40 14.27 -1.67
N GLU A 151 -8.46 14.52 -2.42
CA GLU A 151 -9.05 13.56 -3.35
C GLU A 151 -8.11 13.23 -4.51
N ASP A 152 -7.40 14.22 -5.08
CA ASP A 152 -6.39 14.01 -6.13
C ASP A 152 -5.24 13.13 -5.63
N VAL A 153 -4.82 13.32 -4.38
CA VAL A 153 -3.78 12.50 -3.77
C VAL A 153 -4.25 11.06 -3.60
N LEU A 154 -5.47 10.86 -3.12
CA LEU A 154 -6.07 9.52 -2.97
C LEU A 154 -6.25 8.83 -4.32
N SER A 155 -6.81 9.52 -5.32
CA SER A 155 -7.01 8.97 -6.67
C SER A 155 -5.69 8.59 -7.35
N SER A 156 -4.65 9.39 -7.12
CA SER A 156 -3.30 9.09 -7.60
C SER A 156 -2.74 7.82 -6.94
N ALA A 157 -2.92 7.68 -5.63
CA ALA A 157 -2.51 6.49 -4.89
C ALA A 157 -3.28 5.23 -5.34
N GLU A 158 -4.59 5.35 -5.58
CA GLU A 158 -5.42 4.28 -6.14
C GLU A 158 -4.95 3.88 -7.54
N SER A 159 -4.64 4.85 -8.40
CA SER A 159 -4.13 4.60 -9.75
C SER A 159 -2.79 3.87 -9.75
N ILE A 160 -1.88 4.26 -8.87
CA ILE A 160 -0.61 3.57 -8.68
C ILE A 160 -0.85 2.13 -8.20
N THR A 161 -1.71 1.95 -7.20
CA THR A 161 -2.05 0.62 -6.67
C THR A 161 -2.68 -0.28 -7.74
N LYS A 162 -3.59 0.27 -8.55
CA LYS A 162 -4.20 -0.45 -9.66
C LYS A 162 -3.17 -0.85 -10.72
N THR A 163 -2.25 0.04 -11.06
CA THR A 163 -1.17 -0.24 -12.01
C THR A 163 -0.25 -1.35 -11.50
N LEU A 164 0.15 -1.28 -10.23
CA LEU A 164 0.97 -2.32 -9.60
C LEU A 164 0.23 -3.66 -9.56
N THR A 165 -1.06 -3.65 -9.24
CA THR A 165 -1.88 -4.88 -9.21
C THR A 165 -1.98 -5.51 -10.61
N LEU A 166 -2.18 -4.71 -11.66
CA LEU A 166 -2.18 -5.20 -13.04
C LEU A 166 -0.83 -5.76 -13.45
N PHE A 167 0.25 -5.09 -13.10
CA PHE A 167 1.61 -5.56 -13.39
C PHE A 167 1.91 -6.88 -12.69
N LEU A 168 1.64 -6.98 -11.38
CA LEU A 168 1.82 -8.22 -10.62
C LEU A 168 0.90 -9.34 -11.12
N GLY A 169 -0.34 -9.00 -11.48
CA GLY A 169 -1.28 -9.93 -12.11
C GLY A 169 -0.77 -10.48 -13.44
N GLY A 170 -0.15 -9.63 -14.26
CA GLY A 170 0.49 -10.03 -15.51
C GLY A 170 1.65 -11.02 -15.29
N VAL A 171 2.53 -10.73 -14.33
CA VAL A 171 3.63 -11.64 -13.95
C VAL A 171 3.08 -12.97 -13.44
N ALA A 172 2.05 -12.93 -12.59
CA ALA A 172 1.40 -14.14 -12.07
C ALA A 172 0.77 -14.97 -13.20
N ALA A 173 0.09 -14.31 -14.17
CA ALA A 173 -0.51 -15.00 -15.31
C ALA A 173 0.55 -15.73 -16.17
N ILE A 174 1.68 -15.07 -16.46
CA ILE A 174 2.79 -15.70 -17.19
C ILE A 174 3.34 -16.90 -16.39
N SER A 175 3.55 -16.74 -15.10
CA SER A 175 4.03 -17.82 -14.21
C SER A 175 3.09 -19.02 -14.21
N LEU A 176 1.77 -18.75 -14.15
CA LEU A 176 0.74 -19.79 -14.22
C LEU A 176 0.69 -20.49 -15.58
N LEU A 177 0.88 -19.75 -16.68
CA LEU A 177 0.95 -20.34 -18.02
C LEU A 177 2.15 -21.29 -18.13
N VAL A 178 3.31 -20.87 -17.65
CA VAL A 178 4.54 -21.72 -17.67
C VAL A 178 4.32 -22.97 -16.80
N GLY A 179 3.74 -22.80 -15.59
CA GLY A 179 3.39 -23.92 -14.71
C GLY A 179 2.35 -24.87 -15.35
N GLY A 180 1.35 -24.31 -16.04
CA GLY A 180 0.34 -25.08 -16.76
C GLY A 180 0.93 -25.91 -17.92
N ILE A 181 1.84 -25.31 -18.70
CA ILE A 181 2.59 -26.04 -19.74
C ILE A 181 3.41 -27.18 -19.12
N GLY A 182 4.00 -26.96 -17.93
CA GLY A 182 4.66 -27.99 -17.15
C GLY A 182 3.74 -29.17 -16.80
N ILE A 183 2.54 -28.88 -16.28
CA ILE A 183 1.51 -29.90 -16.01
C ILE A 183 1.16 -30.65 -17.29
N MET A 184 0.89 -29.95 -18.39
CA MET A 184 0.55 -30.56 -19.66
C MET A 184 1.65 -31.52 -20.16
N ASN A 185 2.91 -31.10 -20.08
CA ASN A 185 4.05 -31.94 -20.54
C ASN A 185 4.19 -33.18 -19.66
N ILE A 186 4.12 -33.07 -18.35
CA ILE A 186 4.16 -34.21 -17.42
C ILE A 186 3.02 -35.18 -17.72
N MET A 187 1.80 -34.65 -17.91
CA MET A 187 0.64 -35.46 -18.22
C MET A 187 0.75 -36.17 -19.58
N LEU A 188 1.33 -35.52 -20.61
CA LEU A 188 1.57 -36.17 -21.91
C LEU A 188 2.56 -37.35 -21.79
N VAL A 189 3.62 -37.18 -21.01
CA VAL A 189 4.58 -38.27 -20.73
C VAL A 189 3.85 -39.37 -19.94
N SER A 190 3.11 -39.05 -18.90
CA SER A 190 2.36 -40.03 -18.12
C SER A 190 1.36 -40.84 -18.98
N VAL A 191 0.66 -40.19 -19.91
CA VAL A 191 -0.24 -40.88 -20.86
C VAL A 191 0.53 -41.83 -21.76
N THR A 192 1.70 -41.45 -22.29
CA THR A 192 2.51 -42.31 -23.14
C THR A 192 3.09 -43.51 -22.39
N GLU A 193 3.59 -43.30 -21.18
CA GLU A 193 4.09 -44.39 -20.31
C GLU A 193 3.00 -45.39 -19.90
N ARG A 194 1.75 -44.91 -19.72
CA ARG A 194 0.60 -45.74 -19.30
C ARG A 194 -0.28 -46.16 -20.48
N THR A 195 0.18 -46.03 -21.73
CA THR A 195 -0.62 -46.35 -22.93
C THR A 195 -1.22 -47.75 -22.87
N ARG A 196 -0.43 -48.76 -22.49
CA ARG A 196 -0.86 -50.17 -22.38
C ARG A 196 -1.90 -50.39 -21.27
N GLU A 197 -1.72 -49.71 -20.15
CA GLU A 197 -2.69 -49.75 -19.03
C GLU A 197 -4.05 -49.15 -19.43
N ILE A 198 -4.02 -48.01 -20.13
CA ILE A 198 -5.23 -47.34 -20.66
C ILE A 198 -5.90 -48.29 -21.70
N GLY A 199 -5.13 -48.88 -22.59
CA GLY A 199 -5.60 -49.84 -23.58
C GLY A 199 -6.30 -51.04 -22.94
N THR A 200 -5.72 -51.63 -21.89
CA THR A 200 -6.31 -52.73 -21.13
C THR A 200 -7.65 -52.35 -20.50
N ARG A 201 -7.70 -51.17 -19.84
CA ARG A 201 -8.95 -50.66 -19.24
C ARG A 201 -10.05 -50.46 -20.29
N LYS A 202 -9.72 -49.94 -21.47
CA LYS A 202 -10.67 -49.77 -22.57
C LYS A 202 -11.11 -51.09 -23.16
N ALA A 203 -10.22 -52.09 -23.29
CA ALA A 203 -10.55 -53.43 -23.79
C ALA A 203 -11.57 -54.15 -22.89
N ILE A 204 -11.55 -53.93 -21.56
CA ILE A 204 -12.50 -54.47 -20.61
C ILE A 204 -13.74 -53.60 -20.42
N GLY A 205 -13.90 -52.53 -21.24
CA GLY A 205 -15.15 -51.74 -21.31
C GLY A 205 -15.17 -50.39 -20.58
N ALA A 206 -14.02 -49.86 -20.19
CA ALA A 206 -13.95 -48.50 -19.62
C ALA A 206 -14.40 -47.44 -20.63
N LYS A 207 -15.34 -46.57 -20.23
CA LYS A 207 -15.86 -45.50 -21.06
C LYS A 207 -14.82 -44.35 -21.15
N GLU A 208 -14.80 -43.68 -22.30
CA GLU A 208 -13.91 -42.52 -22.54
C GLU A 208 -14.04 -41.46 -21.45
N GLY A 209 -15.28 -41.16 -20.99
CA GLY A 209 -15.52 -40.19 -19.91
C GLY A 209 -14.89 -40.57 -18.58
N THR A 210 -14.78 -41.87 -18.27
CA THR A 210 -14.13 -42.34 -17.03
C THR A 210 -12.63 -42.12 -17.08
N ILE A 211 -12.00 -42.40 -18.22
CA ILE A 211 -10.56 -42.16 -18.43
C ILE A 211 -10.28 -40.63 -18.42
N LEU A 212 -11.10 -39.87 -19.13
CA LEU A 212 -11.00 -38.40 -19.15
C LEU A 212 -11.06 -37.81 -17.73
N ALA A 213 -12.08 -38.20 -16.94
CA ALA A 213 -12.25 -37.72 -15.58
C ALA A 213 -11.06 -38.10 -14.67
N GLN A 214 -10.53 -39.30 -14.81
CA GLN A 214 -9.36 -39.76 -14.05
C GLN A 214 -8.15 -38.88 -14.32
N PHE A 215 -7.80 -38.66 -15.58
CA PHE A 215 -6.63 -37.82 -15.95
C PHE A 215 -6.85 -36.35 -15.63
N LEU A 216 -8.08 -35.83 -15.72
CA LEU A 216 -8.40 -34.49 -15.25
C LEU A 216 -8.21 -34.37 -13.75
N PHE A 217 -8.67 -35.32 -12.98
CA PHE A 217 -8.45 -35.30 -11.54
C PHE A 217 -6.95 -35.35 -11.18
N GLU A 218 -6.18 -36.16 -11.93
CA GLU A 218 -4.73 -36.26 -11.79
C GLU A 218 -3.99 -34.96 -12.14
N SER A 219 -4.51 -34.14 -13.06
CA SER A 219 -3.94 -32.82 -13.38
C SER A 219 -4.38 -31.71 -12.42
N VAL A 220 -5.60 -31.75 -11.91
CA VAL A 220 -6.16 -30.72 -11.01
C VAL A 220 -5.59 -30.86 -9.60
N THR A 221 -5.34 -32.09 -9.13
CA THR A 221 -4.84 -32.35 -7.78
C THR A 221 -3.54 -31.61 -7.47
N PRO A 222 -2.46 -31.74 -8.26
CA PRO A 222 -1.21 -30.99 -8.02
C PRO A 222 -1.39 -29.49 -8.21
N ALA A 223 -2.27 -29.04 -9.11
CA ALA A 223 -2.56 -27.63 -9.29
C ALA A 223 -3.21 -27.01 -8.03
N VAL A 224 -4.20 -27.69 -7.44
CA VAL A 224 -4.86 -27.25 -6.20
C VAL A 224 -3.92 -27.34 -5.00
N LEU A 225 -3.11 -28.41 -4.89
CA LEU A 225 -2.10 -28.53 -3.83
C LEU A 225 -1.07 -27.40 -3.92
N GLY A 226 -0.56 -27.13 -5.12
CA GLY A 226 0.36 -26.01 -5.38
C GLY A 226 -0.27 -24.66 -5.04
N GLY A 227 -1.54 -24.46 -5.40
CA GLY A 227 -2.31 -23.26 -5.06
C GLY A 227 -2.44 -23.05 -3.54
N ASN A 228 -2.75 -24.12 -2.79
CA ASN A 228 -2.84 -24.05 -1.33
C ASN A 228 -1.48 -23.77 -0.67
N ILE A 229 -0.41 -24.42 -1.16
CA ILE A 229 0.95 -24.16 -0.69
C ILE A 229 1.33 -22.70 -0.99
N GLY A 230 1.00 -22.20 -2.18
CA GLY A 230 1.21 -20.79 -2.57
C GLY A 230 0.49 -19.83 -1.63
N VAL A 231 -0.75 -20.11 -1.26
CA VAL A 231 -1.51 -19.32 -0.28
C VAL A 231 -0.83 -19.32 1.10
N LEU A 232 -0.38 -20.48 1.58
CA LEU A 232 0.32 -20.59 2.86
C LEU A 232 1.65 -19.81 2.85
N LEU A 233 2.43 -19.91 1.78
CA LEU A 233 3.67 -19.16 1.62
C LEU A 233 3.41 -17.66 1.49
N GLY A 234 2.37 -17.26 0.76
CA GLY A 234 1.94 -15.87 0.64
C GLY A 234 1.51 -15.27 1.99
N PHE A 235 0.74 -16.03 2.78
CA PHE A 235 0.34 -15.63 4.12
C PHE A 235 1.54 -15.49 5.06
N GLY A 236 2.41 -16.48 5.10
CA GLY A 236 3.60 -16.47 5.94
C GLY A 236 4.57 -15.34 5.56
N GLY A 237 4.82 -15.17 4.26
CA GLY A 237 5.66 -14.10 3.73
C GLY A 237 5.10 -12.71 4.00
N SER A 238 3.80 -12.50 3.79
CA SER A 238 3.13 -11.22 4.08
C SER A 238 3.25 -10.86 5.56
N LYS A 239 3.03 -11.81 6.47
CA LYS A 239 3.15 -11.58 7.91
C LYS A 239 4.60 -11.28 8.32
N LEU A 240 5.57 -11.97 7.73
CA LEU A 240 6.99 -11.73 7.99
C LEU A 240 7.41 -10.32 7.57
N VAL A 241 7.07 -9.93 6.34
CA VAL A 241 7.35 -8.59 5.80
C VAL A 241 6.62 -7.52 6.59
N GLY A 242 5.35 -7.74 6.94
CA GLY A 242 4.56 -6.82 7.77
C GLY A 242 5.23 -6.54 9.12
N ASN A 243 5.71 -7.57 9.79
CA ASN A 243 6.42 -7.43 11.07
C ASN A 243 7.77 -6.70 10.93
N MET A 244 8.54 -6.99 9.86
CA MET A 244 9.82 -6.32 9.61
C MET A 244 9.68 -4.85 9.26
N MET A 245 8.62 -4.48 8.55
CA MET A 245 8.38 -3.11 8.08
C MET A 245 7.38 -2.33 8.96
N SER A 246 6.88 -2.94 10.04
CA SER A 246 5.83 -2.35 10.90
C SER A 246 4.58 -1.93 10.13
N ILE A 247 4.23 -2.68 9.08
CA ILE A 247 3.05 -2.45 8.25
C ILE A 247 1.98 -3.48 8.59
N THR A 248 0.76 -3.03 8.82
CA THR A 248 -0.39 -3.92 9.02
C THR A 248 -0.79 -4.56 7.70
N THR A 249 -0.59 -5.88 7.60
CA THR A 249 -1.03 -6.66 6.43
C THR A 249 -2.35 -7.34 6.72
N ALA A 250 -3.35 -7.12 5.86
CA ALA A 250 -4.65 -7.80 5.94
C ALA A 250 -4.80 -8.73 4.73
N ILE A 251 -4.96 -10.01 4.98
CA ILE A 251 -5.30 -10.99 3.93
C ILE A 251 -6.77 -11.30 4.03
N SER A 252 -7.51 -10.99 2.96
CA SER A 252 -8.94 -11.23 2.88
C SER A 252 -9.22 -12.63 2.32
N LEU A 253 -10.25 -13.31 2.85
CA LEU A 253 -10.77 -14.54 2.27
C LEU A 253 -11.19 -14.36 0.81
N ASN A 254 -11.64 -13.16 0.44
CA ASN A 254 -11.99 -12.79 -0.92
C ASN A 254 -10.81 -12.82 -1.89
N SER A 255 -9.56 -12.79 -1.40
CA SER A 255 -8.36 -12.94 -2.21
C SER A 255 -7.89 -14.39 -2.32
N VAL A 256 -8.14 -15.21 -1.29
CA VAL A 256 -7.70 -16.61 -1.23
C VAL A 256 -8.53 -17.50 -2.14
N LEU A 257 -9.87 -17.37 -2.10
CA LEU A 257 -10.77 -18.20 -2.91
C LEU A 257 -10.50 -18.08 -4.43
N PRO A 258 -10.36 -16.87 -5.01
CA PRO A 258 -10.00 -16.73 -6.41
C PRO A 258 -8.64 -17.33 -6.74
N ALA A 259 -7.64 -17.22 -5.85
CA ALA A 259 -6.31 -17.76 -6.09
C ALA A 259 -6.31 -19.29 -6.25
N VAL A 260 -6.98 -20.00 -5.33
CA VAL A 260 -7.12 -21.46 -5.41
C VAL A 260 -8.01 -21.87 -6.59
N GLY A 261 -9.10 -21.13 -6.83
CA GLY A 261 -9.99 -21.37 -7.98
C GLY A 261 -9.27 -21.21 -9.31
N PHE A 262 -8.41 -20.20 -9.43
CA PHE A 262 -7.61 -19.97 -10.63
C PHE A 262 -6.57 -21.09 -10.85
N SER A 263 -5.94 -21.58 -9.77
CA SER A 263 -5.02 -22.73 -9.84
C SER A 263 -5.73 -23.99 -10.31
N ALA A 264 -6.93 -24.26 -9.82
CA ALA A 264 -7.75 -25.38 -10.27
C ALA A 264 -8.13 -25.25 -11.75
N CYS A 265 -8.52 -24.05 -12.18
CA CYS A 265 -8.85 -23.74 -13.56
C CYS A 265 -7.66 -24.01 -14.50
N ILE A 266 -6.45 -23.61 -14.13
CA ILE A 266 -5.22 -23.91 -14.86
C ILE A 266 -4.99 -25.45 -14.98
N GLY A 267 -5.16 -26.18 -13.87
CA GLY A 267 -5.09 -27.65 -13.88
C GLY A 267 -6.07 -28.28 -14.87
N ILE A 268 -7.30 -27.77 -14.94
CA ILE A 268 -8.30 -28.24 -15.91
C ILE A 268 -7.89 -27.88 -17.33
N VAL A 269 -7.60 -26.60 -17.61
CA VAL A 269 -7.31 -26.09 -18.97
C VAL A 269 -6.12 -26.86 -19.59
N PHE A 270 -5.03 -26.99 -18.86
CA PHE A 270 -3.84 -27.68 -19.36
C PHE A 270 -3.92 -29.20 -19.23
N GLY A 271 -4.79 -29.73 -18.38
CA GLY A 271 -5.05 -31.17 -18.25
C GLY A 271 -6.00 -31.73 -19.30
N VAL A 272 -6.92 -30.90 -19.85
CA VAL A 272 -7.94 -31.37 -20.83
C VAL A 272 -7.29 -31.99 -22.09
N PHE A 273 -6.25 -31.38 -22.63
CA PHE A 273 -5.63 -31.88 -23.86
C PHE A 273 -5.03 -33.26 -23.69
N PRO A 274 -4.10 -33.54 -22.71
CA PRO A 274 -3.58 -34.88 -22.50
C PRO A 274 -4.66 -35.89 -22.05
N ALA A 275 -5.63 -35.47 -21.22
CA ALA A 275 -6.72 -36.33 -20.81
C ALA A 275 -7.62 -36.79 -21.98
N ARG A 276 -7.91 -35.87 -22.92
CA ARG A 276 -8.61 -36.25 -24.18
C ARG A 276 -7.79 -37.18 -25.05
N LYS A 277 -6.47 -36.98 -25.13
CA LYS A 277 -5.59 -37.85 -25.87
C LYS A 277 -5.61 -39.26 -25.28
N ALA A 278 -5.52 -39.39 -23.95
CA ALA A 278 -5.66 -40.69 -23.25
C ALA A 278 -7.01 -41.38 -23.50
N ALA A 279 -8.12 -40.60 -23.39
CA ALA A 279 -9.49 -41.09 -23.56
C ALA A 279 -9.78 -41.57 -24.99
N LYS A 280 -9.11 -41.03 -26.02
CA LYS A 280 -9.30 -41.41 -27.42
C LYS A 280 -8.36 -42.47 -27.94
N LEU A 281 -7.44 -43.02 -27.12
CA LEU A 281 -6.55 -44.11 -27.53
C LEU A 281 -7.35 -45.32 -28.01
N ASP A 282 -6.95 -45.87 -29.14
CA ASP A 282 -7.53 -47.14 -29.62
C ASP A 282 -6.96 -48.30 -28.79
N PRO A 283 -7.81 -49.18 -28.22
CA PRO A 283 -7.37 -50.33 -27.42
C PRO A 283 -6.43 -51.22 -28.13
N ILE A 284 -6.62 -51.45 -29.45
CA ILE A 284 -5.82 -52.40 -30.25
C ILE A 284 -4.39 -51.81 -30.45
N GLU A 285 -4.32 -50.52 -30.81
CA GLU A 285 -3.05 -49.82 -30.97
C GLU A 285 -2.29 -49.70 -29.65
N ALA A 286 -3.04 -49.37 -28.56
CA ALA A 286 -2.46 -49.22 -27.24
C ALA A 286 -1.87 -50.52 -26.65
N LEU A 287 -2.45 -51.67 -26.96
CA LEU A 287 -1.94 -53.00 -26.55
C LEU A 287 -0.77 -53.47 -27.40
N ARG A 288 -0.60 -52.93 -28.60
CA ARG A 288 0.49 -53.25 -29.55
C ARG A 288 1.71 -52.34 -29.34
N TYR A 289 1.59 -51.34 -28.51
CA TYR A 289 2.69 -50.40 -28.20
C TYR A 289 3.73 -51.10 -27.32
N GLU A 290 4.95 -51.25 -27.84
CA GLU A 290 6.15 -51.70 -27.12
C GLU A 290 6.86 -50.57 -26.41
#